data_bc89f5900b523d01f24326d93a5158d7
#
_entry.id   bc89f5900b523d01f24326d93a5158d7
#
_cell.length_a   1.000
_cell.length_b   1.000
_cell.length_c   1.000
_cell.angle_alpha   90.00
_cell.angle_beta   90.00
_cell.angle_gamma   90.00
#
_symmetry.space_group_name_H-M   'P 1'
#
loop_
_entity.id
_entity.type
_entity.pdbx_description
1 polymer ?
#
loop_
_entity_poly.entity_id
_entity_poly.type
_entity_poly.pdbx_seq_one_letter_code
_entity_poly.pdbx_strand_id
1 'polypeptide(L)'
;FDKTSGGGHRPNQGGRNQMSRIPKALQKPAPQQKQEEKKPEIKEITIPEKLTIRELAEAMKMQPSALVKKLFMEGQMVTVNHEIDFEQAEEIALGFDIIAEKEEKVDVIEELLKEEEESTMVSRPPVVCVMGHVDHGKTSLLDAIRKTNVTRGEAGGITQHIGAYVVDINGQKITFLDTPGHEAFTAMRMRGANSTDIAVLVVAADDGVMPQTVEAISHAKAAGVEIIVAINKIDKPSANIERVKQELSEYELIPEDWGGTTPFVPVSAKTGEGIDDLLEMILLTAEVSELKANPNRAARGLVIEAQLDKGKGPVATILVQKGTLHVGDFIAAGACNGKVRAMMDDKGRRVKQAGPSTPVEILGLGDVPNAGEVLMSFENDKEAKNFAAAFVSENKNRLLEETKGKLSLDNLFDQIQASDLKELPLIVKADVQGSVEAVKQSLVKLSNEEVVVRVIHGGVGAINESDVSLAATSNAIIIGFNVRPDATAKQLAEQEGVDLRLYRVIYQAIEDVEAAMKGMLDPVFEEKVIGHAEVRQLFKASGI
;
A
#
# COMPACT_ATOMS: atom_id res chain seq x y z
N PHE A 1 64.64 -4.15 22.57
CA PHE A 1 65.29 -3.05 23.33
C PHE A 1 64.20 -2.34 24.13
N ASP A 2 64.02 -2.75 25.23
CA ASP A 2 64.57 -2.49 26.55
C ASP A 2 63.82 -1.38 27.27
N LYS A 3 63.12 -1.80 28.33
CA LYS A 3 63.39 -1.53 29.76
C LYS A 3 63.07 -0.09 30.17
N THR A 4 62.46 0.25 31.26
CA THR A 4 62.33 -0.28 32.63
C THR A 4 61.44 0.67 33.38
N SER A 5 60.53 0.24 34.20
CA SER A 5 60.61 0.02 35.65
C SER A 5 60.43 1.23 36.55
N GLY A 6 59.62 1.04 37.53
CA GLY A 6 59.72 1.49 38.92
C GLY A 6 58.61 2.41 39.35
N GLY A 7 57.78 2.13 40.26
CA GLY A 7 58.00 1.56 41.57
C GLY A 7 57.58 2.57 42.64
N GLY A 8 56.58 2.26 43.39
CA GLY A 8 56.53 2.24 44.83
C GLY A 8 56.29 3.57 45.59
N HIS A 9 55.28 3.66 46.33
CA HIS A 9 55.32 3.63 47.82
C HIS A 9 54.06 4.23 48.44
N ARG A 10 53.34 3.46 49.18
CA ARG A 10 52.58 3.96 50.34
C ARG A 10 53.57 4.31 51.44
N PRO A 11 53.22 5.20 52.41
CA PRO A 11 52.71 4.72 53.67
C PRO A 11 51.63 5.62 54.35
N ASN A 12 50.78 4.97 54.96
CA ASN A 12 50.10 4.95 56.27
C ASN A 12 50.66 5.88 57.34
N GLN A 13 49.73 6.55 58.09
CA GLN A 13 49.69 6.84 59.54
C GLN A 13 48.69 7.98 59.73
N GLY A 14 47.53 7.86 60.47
CA GLY A 14 47.55 7.56 61.90
C GLY A 14 47.28 8.86 62.67
N GLY A 15 46.03 9.09 63.08
CA GLY A 15 45.69 10.24 63.91
C GLY A 15 44.33 10.03 64.56
N ARG A 16 44.30 9.28 65.66
CA ARG A 16 43.22 9.27 66.63
C ARG A 16 43.04 10.64 67.24
N ASN A 17 41.81 11.19 67.17
CA ASN A 17 41.35 12.12 68.19
C ASN A 17 40.02 11.64 68.76
N GLN A 18 40.11 11.19 69.98
CA GLN A 18 38.99 11.00 70.90
C GLN A 18 38.45 12.40 71.26
N MET A 19 37.17 12.66 71.06
CA MET A 19 36.41 13.67 71.77
C MET A 19 35.11 13.10 72.30
N SER A 20 35.12 13.00 73.57
CA SER A 20 34.07 12.85 74.58
C SER A 20 32.61 12.86 74.09
N ARG A 21 31.94 11.77 74.49
CA ARG A 21 30.49 11.62 74.52
C ARG A 21 29.86 12.58 75.52
N ILE A 22 29.08 13.55 75.01
CA ILE A 22 28.17 14.36 75.85
C ILE A 22 26.89 13.55 76.03
N PRO A 23 26.33 13.42 77.26
CA PRO A 23 25.11 12.64 77.53
C PRO A 23 23.91 13.26 76.79
N LYS A 24 23.01 12.40 76.33
CA LYS A 24 21.79 12.69 75.53
C LYS A 24 20.78 13.66 76.19
N ALA A 25 20.94 14.01 77.46
CA ALA A 25 20.04 14.90 78.19
C ALA A 25 20.28 16.41 78.04
N LEU A 26 21.29 16.84 77.34
CA LEU A 26 21.65 18.25 77.18
C LEU A 26 21.73 18.72 75.74
N GLN A 27 21.15 18.00 74.77
CA GLN A 27 20.99 18.47 73.41
C GLN A 27 19.71 19.29 73.29
N LYS A 28 19.81 20.57 73.02
CA LYS A 28 18.66 21.40 72.64
C LYS A 28 17.99 20.82 71.39
N PRO A 29 16.64 20.82 71.33
CA PRO A 29 15.91 20.34 70.14
C PRO A 29 16.33 21.22 68.93
N ALA A 30 16.71 20.56 67.86
CA ALA A 30 16.94 21.20 66.54
C ALA A 30 15.64 21.88 66.09
N PRO A 31 15.71 23.04 65.41
CA PRO A 31 14.53 23.69 64.88
C PRO A 31 13.85 22.75 63.88
N GLN A 32 12.57 22.48 64.11
CA GLN A 32 11.69 21.81 63.13
C GLN A 32 11.70 22.64 61.85
N GLN A 33 12.33 22.12 60.85
CA GLN A 33 12.07 22.57 59.47
C GLN A 33 10.57 22.38 59.23
N LYS A 34 9.85 23.49 59.04
CA LYS A 34 8.52 23.49 58.44
C LYS A 34 8.65 22.66 57.16
N GLN A 35 7.95 21.55 57.12
CA GLN A 35 7.61 20.88 55.88
C GLN A 35 6.86 21.94 55.07
N GLU A 36 7.49 22.45 54.02
CA GLU A 36 6.78 23.09 52.92
C GLU A 36 5.76 22.05 52.42
N GLU A 37 4.51 22.38 52.56
CA GLU A 37 3.41 21.67 51.89
C GLU A 37 3.75 21.68 50.40
N LYS A 38 4.20 20.52 49.87
CA LYS A 38 4.27 20.32 48.42
C LYS A 38 2.85 20.57 47.93
N LYS A 39 2.68 21.65 47.15
CA LYS A 39 1.49 21.83 46.33
C LYS A 39 1.29 20.53 45.56
N PRO A 40 0.08 19.98 45.49
CA PRO A 40 -0.19 18.79 44.74
C PRO A 40 0.23 19.07 43.28
N GLU A 41 1.17 18.30 42.74
CA GLU A 41 1.45 18.27 41.32
C GLU A 41 0.19 17.72 40.69
N ILE A 42 -0.59 18.60 40.06
CA ILE A 42 -1.74 18.22 39.25
C ILE A 42 -1.16 17.38 38.10
N LYS A 43 -1.46 16.10 38.07
CA LYS A 43 -1.06 15.22 36.99
C LYS A 43 -2.11 15.33 35.89
N GLU A 44 -1.68 15.69 34.69
CA GLU A 44 -2.50 15.69 33.49
C GLU A 44 -2.36 14.32 32.80
N ILE A 45 -3.45 13.75 32.38
CA ILE A 45 -3.50 12.51 31.59
C ILE A 45 -4.38 12.74 30.37
N THR A 46 -3.97 12.21 29.22
CA THR A 46 -4.75 12.24 27.99
C THR A 46 -5.48 10.91 27.84
N ILE A 47 -6.80 10.94 27.64
CA ILE A 47 -7.65 9.75 27.52
C ILE A 47 -8.58 9.85 26.30
N PRO A 48 -8.86 8.72 25.62
CA PRO A 48 -9.79 8.66 24.50
C PRO A 48 -11.25 8.86 24.93
N GLU A 49 -12.15 9.07 23.98
CA GLU A 49 -13.57 9.32 24.20
C GLU A 49 -14.32 8.14 24.86
N LYS A 50 -13.86 6.92 24.60
CA LYS A 50 -14.33 5.68 25.23
C LYS A 50 -13.12 4.85 25.62
N LEU A 51 -13.09 4.38 26.86
CA LEU A 51 -12.00 3.55 27.36
C LEU A 51 -12.51 2.59 28.43
N THR A 52 -11.76 1.53 28.67
CA THR A 52 -12.04 0.61 29.75
C THR A 52 -11.43 1.10 31.06
N ILE A 53 -11.99 0.65 32.21
CA ILE A 53 -11.44 0.96 33.53
C ILE A 53 -9.97 0.50 33.67
N ARG A 54 -9.58 -0.54 32.94
CA ARG A 54 -8.18 -0.98 32.87
C ARG A 54 -7.29 0.07 32.21
N GLU A 55 -7.69 0.59 31.05
CA GLU A 55 -6.93 1.60 30.32
C GLU A 55 -6.85 2.91 31.08
N LEU A 56 -7.93 3.30 31.75
CA LEU A 56 -7.92 4.46 32.67
C LEU A 56 -6.93 4.27 33.80
N ALA A 57 -6.90 3.10 34.44
CA ALA A 57 -5.96 2.82 35.52
C ALA A 57 -4.51 2.80 35.04
N GLU A 58 -4.24 2.29 33.84
CA GLU A 58 -2.90 2.35 33.19
C GLU A 58 -2.49 3.78 32.87
N ALA A 59 -3.39 4.61 32.32
CA ALA A 59 -3.15 6.03 32.07
C ALA A 59 -2.82 6.80 33.36
N MET A 60 -3.54 6.50 34.43
CA MET A 60 -3.30 7.05 35.78
C MET A 60 -2.08 6.44 36.50
N LYS A 61 -1.41 5.46 35.89
CA LYS A 61 -0.29 4.68 36.48
C LYS A 61 -0.66 4.02 37.83
N MET A 62 -1.89 3.53 37.92
CA MET A 62 -2.44 2.85 39.08
C MET A 62 -2.78 1.39 38.78
N GLN A 63 -2.95 0.56 39.81
CA GLN A 63 -3.43 -0.80 39.63
C GLN A 63 -4.94 -0.81 39.36
N PRO A 64 -5.44 -1.51 38.31
CA PRO A 64 -6.86 -1.58 38.00
C PRO A 64 -7.74 -2.04 39.15
N SER A 65 -7.23 -2.96 39.98
CA SER A 65 -7.92 -3.47 41.18
C SER A 65 -8.14 -2.39 42.24
N ALA A 66 -7.25 -1.42 42.38
CA ALA A 66 -7.39 -0.32 43.33
C ALA A 66 -8.49 0.66 42.88
N LEU A 67 -8.58 0.92 41.56
CA LEU A 67 -9.61 1.76 40.97
C LEU A 67 -11.00 1.14 41.11
N VAL A 68 -11.15 -0.14 40.75
CA VAL A 68 -12.40 -0.89 40.89
C VAL A 68 -12.85 -0.94 42.35
N LYS A 69 -11.93 -1.12 43.32
CA LYS A 69 -12.26 -1.14 44.75
C LYS A 69 -12.80 0.21 45.26
N LYS A 70 -12.25 1.33 44.78
CA LYS A 70 -12.73 2.68 45.13
C LYS A 70 -14.13 2.92 44.58
N LEU A 71 -14.35 2.61 43.27
CA LEU A 71 -15.66 2.75 42.62
C LEU A 71 -16.72 1.85 43.28
N PHE A 72 -16.34 0.65 43.74
CA PHE A 72 -17.24 -0.22 44.49
C PHE A 72 -17.61 0.38 45.85
N MET A 73 -16.69 1.06 46.55
CA MET A 73 -16.97 1.76 47.81
C MET A 73 -17.89 2.99 47.61
N GLU A 74 -17.87 3.59 46.41
CA GLU A 74 -18.75 4.70 46.00
C GLU A 74 -20.11 4.20 45.46
N GLY A 75 -20.33 2.87 45.50
CA GLY A 75 -21.62 2.25 45.13
C GLY A 75 -21.77 1.87 43.67
N GLN A 76 -20.71 2.01 42.88
CA GLN A 76 -20.71 1.64 41.48
C GLN A 76 -20.18 0.20 41.27
N MET A 77 -21.02 -0.69 40.77
CA MET A 77 -20.62 -2.06 40.43
C MET A 77 -20.01 -2.10 39.04
N VAL A 78 -18.70 -1.98 38.93
CA VAL A 78 -17.96 -1.98 37.68
C VAL A 78 -16.93 -3.10 37.66
N THR A 79 -16.66 -3.64 36.46
CA THR A 79 -15.60 -4.63 36.22
C THR A 79 -14.41 -3.96 35.54
N VAL A 80 -13.24 -4.59 35.58
CA VAL A 80 -12.01 -4.07 35.00
C VAL A 80 -12.14 -3.82 33.47
N ASN A 81 -13.01 -4.55 32.81
CA ASN A 81 -13.26 -4.43 31.36
C ASN A 81 -14.54 -3.63 31.04
N HIS A 82 -15.10 -2.93 32.03
CA HIS A 82 -16.26 -2.07 31.77
C HIS A 82 -15.86 -0.85 30.97
N GLU A 83 -16.57 -0.58 29.86
CA GLU A 83 -16.36 0.60 29.03
C GLU A 83 -17.04 1.80 29.68
N ILE A 84 -16.33 2.90 29.80
CA ILE A 84 -16.79 4.18 30.33
C ILE A 84 -16.56 5.28 29.30
N ASP A 85 -17.47 6.26 29.29
CA ASP A 85 -17.33 7.45 28.45
C ASP A 85 -16.35 8.46 29.08
N PHE A 86 -15.87 9.42 28.27
CA PHE A 86 -14.93 10.45 28.70
C PHE A 86 -15.40 11.20 29.95
N GLU A 87 -16.68 11.59 30.02
CA GLU A 87 -17.24 12.34 31.16
C GLU A 87 -17.15 11.53 32.49
N GLN A 88 -17.42 10.23 32.42
CA GLN A 88 -17.28 9.33 33.56
C GLN A 88 -15.80 9.12 33.94
N ALA A 89 -14.94 9.01 32.94
CA ALA A 89 -13.50 8.86 33.17
C ALA A 89 -12.88 10.13 33.77
N GLU A 90 -13.31 11.32 33.32
CA GLU A 90 -12.92 12.61 33.89
C GLU A 90 -13.36 12.76 35.34
N GLU A 91 -14.61 12.41 35.65
CA GLU A 91 -15.13 12.42 37.05
C GLU A 91 -14.34 11.51 37.95
N ILE A 92 -14.01 10.30 37.49
CA ILE A 92 -13.18 9.34 38.22
C ILE A 92 -11.75 9.89 38.40
N ALA A 93 -11.12 10.46 37.36
CA ALA A 93 -9.78 11.02 37.43
C ALA A 93 -9.71 12.23 38.37
N LEU A 94 -10.71 13.11 38.35
CA LEU A 94 -10.86 14.23 39.27
C LEU A 94 -10.94 13.76 40.74
N GLY A 95 -11.57 12.63 41.01
CA GLY A 95 -11.59 12.01 42.33
C GLY A 95 -10.21 11.54 42.85
N PHE A 96 -9.18 11.61 42.01
CA PHE A 96 -7.77 11.32 42.33
C PHE A 96 -6.83 12.52 42.17
N ASP A 97 -7.38 13.76 42.04
CA ASP A 97 -6.64 14.98 41.77
C ASP A 97 -5.81 14.93 40.46
N ILE A 98 -6.37 14.26 39.44
CA ILE A 98 -5.80 14.14 38.08
C ILE A 98 -6.74 14.82 37.12
N ILE A 99 -6.20 15.71 36.27
CA ILE A 99 -6.95 16.34 35.19
C ILE A 99 -6.88 15.42 33.98
N ALA A 100 -8.03 15.01 33.46
CA ALA A 100 -8.15 14.26 32.23
C ALA A 100 -8.37 15.24 31.08
N GLU A 101 -7.51 15.21 30.08
CA GLU A 101 -7.69 15.90 28.81
C GLU A 101 -8.20 14.89 27.78
N LYS A 102 -9.18 15.32 26.98
CA LYS A 102 -9.66 14.52 25.86
C LYS A 102 -8.52 14.39 24.85
N GLU A 103 -8.18 13.15 24.48
CA GLU A 103 -7.27 12.91 23.38
C GLU A 103 -7.92 13.52 22.12
N GLU A 104 -7.35 14.61 21.62
CA GLU A 104 -7.71 15.09 20.29
C GLU A 104 -7.33 13.99 19.31
N LYS A 105 -8.33 13.22 18.88
CA LYS A 105 -8.15 12.36 17.71
C LYS A 105 -7.76 13.32 16.60
N VAL A 106 -6.49 13.37 16.28
CA VAL A 106 -6.05 13.96 15.02
C VAL A 106 -6.80 13.18 13.97
N ASP A 107 -7.87 13.77 13.43
CA ASP A 107 -8.60 13.16 12.34
C ASP A 107 -7.62 13.21 11.16
N VAL A 108 -6.99 12.06 10.91
CA VAL A 108 -6.01 11.88 9.82
C VAL A 108 -6.60 12.39 8.52
N ILE A 109 -7.93 12.27 8.38
CA ILE A 109 -8.69 12.75 7.23
C ILE A 109 -8.80 14.28 7.24
N GLU A 110 -9.03 14.91 8.41
CA GLU A 110 -9.10 16.37 8.53
C GLU A 110 -7.76 17.05 8.22
N GLU A 111 -6.65 16.47 8.65
CA GLU A 111 -5.31 16.96 8.34
C GLU A 111 -4.95 16.80 6.85
N LEU A 112 -5.45 15.75 6.22
CA LEU A 112 -5.37 15.53 4.78
C LEU A 112 -6.23 16.53 3.97
N LEU A 113 -7.33 17.02 4.55
CA LEU A 113 -8.31 17.90 3.91
C LEU A 113 -8.08 19.39 4.20
N LYS A 114 -7.09 19.77 5.05
CA LYS A 114 -6.78 21.18 5.28
C LYS A 114 -6.59 21.92 3.96
N GLU A 115 -7.52 22.83 3.67
CA GLU A 115 -7.46 23.72 2.52
C GLU A 115 -6.28 24.69 2.67
N GLU A 116 -5.59 24.94 1.57
CA GLU A 116 -4.41 25.81 1.53
C GLU A 116 -4.83 27.20 1.05
N GLU A 117 -4.16 28.22 1.59
CA GLU A 117 -4.35 29.58 1.09
C GLU A 117 -3.80 29.70 -0.34
N GLU A 118 -4.61 30.17 -1.27
CA GLU A 118 -4.26 30.35 -2.68
C GLU A 118 -3.00 31.23 -2.88
N SER A 119 -2.76 32.15 -1.94
CA SER A 119 -1.63 33.08 -1.98
C SER A 119 -0.25 32.40 -1.92
N THR A 120 -0.18 31.15 -1.44
CA THR A 120 1.07 30.37 -1.29
C THR A 120 1.31 29.37 -2.40
N MET A 121 0.37 29.25 -3.34
CA MET A 121 0.44 28.26 -4.42
C MET A 121 1.28 28.75 -5.59
N VAL A 122 2.12 27.85 -6.11
CA VAL A 122 2.99 28.06 -7.29
C VAL A 122 2.59 27.05 -8.36
N SER A 123 2.71 27.46 -9.63
CA SER A 123 2.49 26.53 -10.77
C SER A 123 3.41 25.31 -10.65
N ARG A 124 2.86 24.13 -10.90
CA ARG A 124 3.58 22.85 -10.88
C ARG A 124 3.48 22.11 -12.21
N PRO A 125 4.45 21.25 -12.51
CA PRO A 125 4.38 20.39 -13.68
C PRO A 125 3.12 19.51 -13.68
N PRO A 126 2.54 19.21 -14.87
CA PRO A 126 1.46 18.26 -14.97
C PRO A 126 1.94 16.83 -14.69
N VAL A 127 1.07 16.05 -14.11
CA VAL A 127 1.23 14.60 -13.98
C VAL A 127 0.27 13.92 -14.93
N VAL A 128 0.79 13.08 -15.80
CA VAL A 128 0.06 12.48 -16.92
C VAL A 128 0.11 10.97 -16.81
N CYS A 129 -1.04 10.30 -16.80
CA CYS A 129 -1.08 8.85 -16.95
C CYS A 129 -1.32 8.46 -18.40
N VAL A 130 -0.69 7.37 -18.84
CA VAL A 130 -0.88 6.81 -20.17
C VAL A 130 -1.68 5.51 -20.05
N MET A 131 -2.83 5.49 -20.71
CA MET A 131 -3.81 4.41 -20.62
C MET A 131 -4.22 3.90 -22.00
N GLY A 132 -4.87 2.76 -22.06
CA GLY A 132 -5.40 2.17 -23.29
C GLY A 132 -5.19 0.66 -23.34
N HIS A 133 -5.62 0.06 -24.43
CA HIS A 133 -5.56 -1.38 -24.63
C HIS A 133 -4.13 -1.92 -24.74
N VAL A 134 -3.95 -3.22 -24.48
CA VAL A 134 -2.69 -3.95 -24.80
C VAL A 134 -2.41 -3.81 -26.28
N ASP A 135 -1.15 -3.77 -26.68
CA ASP A 135 -0.68 -3.66 -28.09
C ASP A 135 -1.07 -2.37 -28.82
N HIS A 136 -1.77 -1.40 -28.22
CA HIS A 136 -1.99 -0.09 -28.80
C HIS A 136 -0.73 0.80 -28.83
N GLY A 137 0.37 0.33 -28.25
CA GLY A 137 1.68 0.96 -28.31
C GLY A 137 1.94 2.03 -27.27
N LYS A 138 1.32 1.93 -26.08
CA LYS A 138 1.56 2.84 -24.92
C LYS A 138 3.04 2.95 -24.59
N THR A 139 3.67 1.81 -24.24
CA THR A 139 5.08 1.75 -23.85
C THR A 139 5.99 2.18 -25.01
N SER A 140 5.64 1.85 -26.27
CA SER A 140 6.38 2.31 -27.45
C SER A 140 6.30 3.82 -27.63
N LEU A 141 5.14 4.43 -27.37
CA LEU A 141 4.96 5.88 -27.39
C LEU A 141 5.82 6.55 -26.31
N LEU A 142 5.79 6.01 -25.09
CA LEU A 142 6.60 6.50 -23.99
C LEU A 142 8.10 6.32 -24.23
N ASP A 143 8.53 5.19 -24.82
CA ASP A 143 9.91 4.98 -25.24
C ASP A 143 10.36 6.02 -26.30
N ALA A 144 9.48 6.36 -27.24
CA ALA A 144 9.76 7.39 -28.23
C ALA A 144 9.89 8.78 -27.59
N ILE A 145 9.03 9.13 -26.64
CA ILE A 145 9.10 10.38 -25.87
C ILE A 145 10.40 10.45 -25.05
N ARG A 146 10.76 9.35 -24.37
CA ARG A 146 11.98 9.26 -23.54
C ARG A 146 13.26 9.07 -24.34
N LYS A 147 13.18 8.69 -25.60
CA LYS A 147 14.29 8.21 -26.44
C LYS A 147 15.01 7.01 -25.81
N THR A 148 14.23 6.06 -25.30
CA THR A 148 14.68 4.83 -24.62
C THR A 148 14.14 3.58 -25.33
N ASN A 149 14.48 2.38 -24.84
CA ASN A 149 14.00 1.10 -25.35
C ASN A 149 13.62 0.16 -24.20
N VAL A 150 12.76 0.60 -23.30
CA VAL A 150 12.31 -0.18 -22.12
C VAL A 150 11.54 -1.42 -22.55
N THR A 151 10.72 -1.31 -23.59
CA THR A 151 9.92 -2.40 -24.17
C THR A 151 10.72 -3.67 -24.45
N ARG A 152 12.00 -3.56 -24.81
CA ARG A 152 12.87 -4.72 -25.10
C ARG A 152 13.34 -5.46 -23.84
N GLY A 153 13.27 -4.81 -22.69
CA GLY A 153 13.72 -5.36 -21.39
C GLY A 153 12.63 -6.05 -20.60
N GLU A 154 11.37 -5.78 -20.92
CA GLU A 154 10.21 -6.31 -20.18
C GLU A 154 9.89 -7.75 -20.56
N ALA A 155 9.56 -8.56 -19.56
CA ALA A 155 9.18 -9.96 -19.75
C ALA A 155 7.85 -10.05 -20.53
N GLY A 156 7.85 -10.79 -21.64
CA GLY A 156 6.69 -10.90 -22.52
C GLY A 156 6.42 -9.66 -23.38
N GLY A 157 7.25 -8.61 -23.32
CA GLY A 157 7.09 -7.36 -24.07
C GLY A 157 5.89 -6.51 -23.61
N ILE A 158 5.42 -6.73 -22.40
CA ILE A 158 4.28 -6.02 -21.79
C ILE A 158 4.71 -5.34 -20.50
N THR A 159 4.23 -4.11 -20.28
CA THR A 159 4.44 -3.39 -19.02
C THR A 159 3.60 -4.03 -17.91
N GLN A 160 4.24 -4.41 -16.82
CA GLN A 160 3.62 -5.08 -15.68
C GLN A 160 3.78 -4.30 -14.35
N HIS A 161 4.54 -3.20 -14.34
CA HIS A 161 4.74 -2.30 -13.21
C HIS A 161 4.30 -0.88 -13.57
N ILE A 162 3.99 -0.06 -12.57
CA ILE A 162 3.77 1.37 -12.81
C ILE A 162 5.14 2.05 -12.87
N GLY A 163 5.49 2.58 -14.04
CA GLY A 163 6.66 3.43 -14.21
C GLY A 163 6.33 4.90 -14.00
N ALA A 164 7.18 5.63 -13.28
CA ALA A 164 7.06 7.07 -13.11
C ALA A 164 8.36 7.76 -13.53
N TYR A 165 8.27 8.77 -14.39
CA TYR A 165 9.45 9.46 -14.89
C TYR A 165 9.14 10.89 -15.36
N VAL A 166 10.17 11.71 -15.44
CA VAL A 166 10.07 13.13 -15.81
C VAL A 166 10.71 13.38 -17.17
N VAL A 167 9.97 14.03 -18.06
CA VAL A 167 10.44 14.52 -19.34
C VAL A 167 10.55 16.04 -19.30
N ASP A 168 11.64 16.59 -19.79
CA ASP A 168 11.86 18.03 -19.92
C ASP A 168 11.73 18.42 -21.41
N ILE A 169 10.84 19.38 -21.68
CA ILE A 169 10.56 19.88 -23.01
C ILE A 169 10.71 21.40 -22.98
N ASN A 170 11.76 21.91 -23.59
CA ASN A 170 12.04 23.35 -23.66
C ASN A 170 12.04 24.04 -22.28
N GLY A 171 12.46 23.33 -21.22
CA GLY A 171 12.48 23.85 -19.84
C GLY A 171 11.18 23.67 -19.06
N GLN A 172 10.13 23.12 -19.67
CA GLN A 172 8.90 22.70 -19.01
C GLN A 172 8.95 21.18 -18.74
N LYS A 173 8.55 20.79 -17.53
CA LYS A 173 8.59 19.38 -17.11
C LYS A 173 7.20 18.78 -17.19
N ILE A 174 7.14 17.54 -17.63
CA ILE A 174 5.96 16.69 -17.60
C ILE A 174 6.32 15.41 -16.87
N THR A 175 5.51 15.00 -15.92
CA THR A 175 5.68 13.71 -15.21
C THR A 175 4.72 12.70 -15.81
N PHE A 176 5.26 11.61 -16.34
CA PHE A 176 4.48 10.53 -16.91
C PHE A 176 4.38 9.35 -15.93
N LEU A 177 3.19 8.77 -15.84
CA LEU A 177 2.93 7.49 -15.22
C LEU A 177 2.54 6.48 -16.29
N ASP A 178 3.39 5.47 -16.49
CA ASP A 178 3.08 4.35 -17.38
C ASP A 178 2.27 3.30 -16.63
N THR A 179 1.10 2.95 -17.16
CA THR A 179 0.21 1.97 -16.53
C THR A 179 0.07 0.70 -17.37
N PRO A 180 0.09 -0.49 -16.74
CA PRO A 180 -0.13 -1.74 -17.47
C PRO A 180 -1.49 -1.76 -18.17
N GLY A 181 -1.50 -2.23 -19.44
CA GLY A 181 -2.73 -2.29 -20.24
C GLY A 181 -3.62 -3.49 -19.94
N HIS A 182 -3.08 -4.55 -19.35
CA HIS A 182 -3.79 -5.81 -19.14
C HIS A 182 -4.87 -5.72 -18.05
N GLU A 183 -5.98 -6.43 -18.24
CA GLU A 183 -7.14 -6.48 -17.32
C GLU A 183 -6.74 -6.80 -15.87
N ALA A 184 -5.79 -7.71 -15.67
CA ALA A 184 -5.28 -8.07 -14.35
C ALA A 184 -4.82 -6.87 -13.51
N PHE A 185 -4.44 -5.76 -14.13
CA PHE A 185 -3.88 -4.57 -13.48
C PHE A 185 -4.86 -3.40 -13.36
N THR A 186 -6.18 -3.68 -13.28
CA THR A 186 -7.22 -2.65 -13.13
C THR A 186 -6.97 -1.72 -11.93
N ALA A 187 -6.57 -2.25 -10.78
CA ALA A 187 -6.24 -1.44 -9.61
C ALA A 187 -5.08 -0.45 -9.87
N MET A 188 -4.08 -0.85 -10.65
CA MET A 188 -2.97 0.02 -11.05
C MET A 188 -3.44 1.14 -11.98
N ARG A 189 -4.33 0.86 -12.94
CA ARG A 189 -4.90 1.90 -13.83
C ARG A 189 -5.74 2.90 -13.06
N MET A 190 -6.59 2.43 -12.15
CA MET A 190 -7.41 3.29 -11.29
C MET A 190 -6.54 4.17 -10.38
N ARG A 191 -5.46 3.62 -9.82
CA ARG A 191 -4.47 4.37 -9.05
C ARG A 191 -3.76 5.41 -9.91
N GLY A 192 -3.36 5.04 -11.13
CA GLY A 192 -2.78 5.97 -12.11
C GLY A 192 -3.71 7.14 -12.38
N ALA A 193 -4.98 6.90 -12.72
CA ALA A 193 -5.97 7.96 -12.95
C ALA A 193 -6.15 8.88 -11.74
N ASN A 194 -6.35 8.32 -10.55
CA ASN A 194 -6.57 9.10 -9.33
C ASN A 194 -5.35 9.93 -8.88
N SER A 195 -4.17 9.65 -9.44
CA SER A 195 -2.91 10.31 -9.07
C SER A 195 -2.50 11.41 -10.03
N THR A 196 -3.20 11.58 -11.15
CA THR A 196 -2.80 12.41 -12.28
C THR A 196 -3.76 13.54 -12.55
N ASP A 197 -3.31 14.49 -13.35
CA ASP A 197 -4.09 15.66 -13.76
C ASP A 197 -4.69 15.43 -15.16
N ILE A 198 -3.98 14.69 -16.00
CA ILE A 198 -4.33 14.44 -17.41
C ILE A 198 -4.17 12.94 -17.70
N ALA A 199 -5.11 12.37 -18.41
CA ALA A 199 -5.03 11.01 -18.94
C ALA A 199 -4.81 11.04 -20.45
N VAL A 200 -3.73 10.44 -20.93
CA VAL A 200 -3.50 10.21 -22.36
C VAL A 200 -4.02 8.83 -22.71
N LEU A 201 -5.12 8.80 -23.44
CA LEU A 201 -5.75 7.58 -23.94
C LEU A 201 -5.15 7.19 -25.29
N VAL A 202 -4.37 6.12 -25.30
CA VAL A 202 -3.73 5.62 -26.55
C VAL A 202 -4.64 4.61 -27.22
N VAL A 203 -5.04 4.93 -28.46
CA VAL A 203 -5.87 4.07 -29.31
C VAL A 203 -5.15 3.82 -30.63
N ALA A 204 -5.05 2.55 -31.04
CA ALA A 204 -4.42 2.23 -32.32
C ALA A 204 -5.39 2.52 -33.49
N ALA A 205 -4.90 3.22 -34.52
CA ALA A 205 -5.68 3.62 -35.68
C ALA A 205 -6.19 2.44 -36.54
N ASP A 206 -5.54 1.28 -36.43
CA ASP A 206 -5.88 0.05 -37.15
C ASP A 206 -6.88 -0.84 -36.37
N ASP A 207 -6.85 -0.82 -35.04
CA ASP A 207 -7.65 -1.70 -34.20
C ASP A 207 -8.96 -1.03 -33.73
N GLY A 208 -8.93 0.29 -33.42
CA GLY A 208 -10.08 1.04 -32.92
C GLY A 208 -10.29 0.89 -31.40
N VAL A 209 -11.53 1.07 -30.94
CA VAL A 209 -11.87 1.00 -29.53
C VAL A 209 -12.00 -0.45 -29.08
N MET A 210 -11.24 -0.83 -28.07
CA MET A 210 -11.19 -2.16 -27.48
C MET A 210 -11.73 -2.16 -26.03
N PRO A 211 -12.11 -3.31 -25.43
CA PRO A 211 -12.72 -3.36 -24.09
C PRO A 211 -11.91 -2.64 -23.01
N GLN A 212 -10.57 -2.79 -23.00
CA GLN A 212 -9.71 -2.11 -22.04
C GLN A 212 -9.57 -0.60 -22.31
N THR A 213 -9.86 -0.15 -23.54
CA THR A 213 -9.98 1.28 -23.86
C THR A 213 -11.22 1.86 -23.18
N VAL A 214 -12.35 1.16 -23.22
CA VAL A 214 -13.60 1.55 -22.56
C VAL A 214 -13.41 1.60 -21.04
N GLU A 215 -12.72 0.61 -20.47
CA GLU A 215 -12.36 0.58 -19.05
C GLU A 215 -11.49 1.79 -18.67
N ALA A 216 -10.48 2.11 -19.49
CA ALA A 216 -9.61 3.27 -19.28
C ALA A 216 -10.39 4.61 -19.31
N ILE A 217 -11.33 4.76 -20.24
CA ILE A 217 -12.24 5.93 -20.31
C ILE A 217 -13.06 6.04 -19.03
N SER A 218 -13.61 4.91 -18.57
CA SER A 218 -14.42 4.88 -17.34
C SER A 218 -13.62 5.28 -16.10
N HIS A 219 -12.37 4.81 -15.99
CA HIS A 219 -11.47 5.19 -14.89
C HIS A 219 -11.08 6.67 -14.94
N ALA A 220 -10.75 7.20 -16.11
CA ALA A 220 -10.41 8.62 -16.27
C ALA A 220 -11.61 9.54 -15.94
N LYS A 221 -12.80 9.19 -16.42
CA LYS A 221 -14.04 9.90 -16.09
C LYS A 221 -14.38 9.84 -14.60
N ALA A 222 -14.25 8.66 -13.99
CA ALA A 222 -14.50 8.49 -12.55
C ALA A 222 -13.51 9.29 -11.69
N ALA A 223 -12.27 9.43 -12.14
CA ALA A 223 -11.25 10.26 -11.48
C ALA A 223 -11.43 11.77 -11.76
N GLY A 224 -12.28 12.16 -12.71
CA GLY A 224 -12.50 13.56 -13.09
C GLY A 224 -11.29 14.22 -13.74
N VAL A 225 -10.42 13.45 -14.41
CA VAL A 225 -9.21 13.96 -15.07
C VAL A 225 -9.49 14.29 -16.54
N GLU A 226 -8.78 15.30 -17.06
CA GLU A 226 -8.86 15.69 -18.47
C GLU A 226 -8.29 14.57 -19.36
N ILE A 227 -9.00 14.26 -20.46
CA ILE A 227 -8.61 13.18 -21.38
C ILE A 227 -8.09 13.78 -22.69
N ILE A 228 -6.89 13.37 -23.08
CA ILE A 228 -6.31 13.63 -24.41
C ILE A 228 -6.24 12.28 -25.13
N VAL A 229 -6.76 12.22 -26.35
CA VAL A 229 -6.72 10.99 -27.15
C VAL A 229 -5.52 11.03 -28.10
N ALA A 230 -4.61 10.05 -27.95
CA ALA A 230 -3.50 9.82 -28.85
C ALA A 230 -3.85 8.66 -29.80
N ILE A 231 -4.13 8.96 -31.06
CA ILE A 231 -4.41 7.94 -32.08
C ILE A 231 -3.07 7.47 -32.65
N ASN A 232 -2.62 6.31 -32.18
CA ASN A 232 -1.30 5.76 -32.52
C ASN A 232 -1.34 4.85 -33.77
N LYS A 233 -0.17 4.51 -34.27
CA LYS A 233 0.05 3.63 -35.46
C LYS A 233 -0.50 4.21 -36.76
N ILE A 234 -0.48 5.53 -36.94
CA ILE A 234 -0.92 6.18 -38.18
C ILE A 234 -0.04 5.83 -39.39
N ASP A 235 1.15 5.28 -39.16
CA ASP A 235 2.06 4.77 -40.17
C ASP A 235 1.59 3.49 -40.85
N LYS A 236 0.58 2.80 -40.30
CA LYS A 236 0.05 1.58 -40.91
C LYS A 236 -0.91 1.87 -42.05
N PRO A 237 -0.87 1.06 -43.16
CA PRO A 237 -1.78 1.22 -44.30
C PRO A 237 -3.26 1.02 -43.92
N SER A 238 -3.54 0.28 -42.86
CA SER A 238 -4.89 0.02 -42.35
C SER A 238 -5.40 1.08 -41.38
N ALA A 239 -4.61 2.12 -41.11
CA ALA A 239 -4.97 3.19 -40.18
C ALA A 239 -6.21 3.97 -40.66
N ASN A 240 -7.21 4.13 -39.77
CA ASN A 240 -8.42 4.88 -40.03
C ASN A 240 -8.77 5.78 -38.86
N ILE A 241 -8.31 7.01 -38.91
CA ILE A 241 -8.48 8.01 -37.83
C ILE A 241 -9.95 8.38 -37.65
N GLU A 242 -10.70 8.55 -38.72
CA GLU A 242 -12.11 8.96 -38.66
C GLU A 242 -13.00 7.89 -38.01
N ARG A 243 -12.71 6.61 -38.29
CA ARG A 243 -13.38 5.50 -37.61
C ARG A 243 -13.14 5.55 -36.10
N VAL A 244 -11.91 5.77 -35.66
CA VAL A 244 -11.57 5.86 -34.23
C VAL A 244 -12.27 7.03 -33.57
N LYS A 245 -12.31 8.19 -34.22
CA LYS A 245 -13.07 9.37 -33.74
C LYS A 245 -14.55 9.07 -33.57
N GLN A 246 -15.15 8.36 -34.54
CA GLN A 246 -16.56 7.96 -34.51
C GLN A 246 -16.83 6.99 -33.36
N GLU A 247 -16.02 5.94 -33.21
CA GLU A 247 -16.15 4.96 -32.13
C GLU A 247 -16.01 5.61 -30.73
N LEU A 248 -15.07 6.55 -30.56
CA LEU A 248 -14.87 7.25 -29.29
C LEU A 248 -15.98 8.26 -28.98
N SER A 249 -16.65 8.81 -29.99
CA SER A 249 -17.77 9.72 -29.77
C SER A 249 -18.99 9.02 -29.13
N GLU A 250 -19.12 7.69 -29.30
CA GLU A 250 -20.14 6.89 -28.60
C GLU A 250 -19.91 6.85 -27.07
N TYR A 251 -18.68 7.09 -26.64
CA TYR A 251 -18.29 7.18 -25.22
C TYR A 251 -18.17 8.64 -24.74
N GLU A 252 -18.82 9.60 -25.43
CA GLU A 252 -18.83 11.03 -25.09
C GLU A 252 -17.44 11.71 -25.19
N LEU A 253 -16.49 11.11 -25.91
CA LEU A 253 -15.24 11.75 -26.26
C LEU A 253 -15.37 12.32 -27.67
N ILE A 254 -15.85 13.57 -27.76
CA ILE A 254 -16.13 14.23 -29.03
C ILE A 254 -14.94 15.10 -29.41
N PRO A 255 -14.36 14.92 -30.62
CA PRO A 255 -13.26 15.74 -31.11
C PRO A 255 -13.62 17.24 -31.17
N GLU A 256 -12.62 18.09 -30.99
CA GLU A 256 -12.77 19.54 -31.14
C GLU A 256 -13.27 19.92 -32.56
N ASP A 257 -12.78 19.23 -33.58
CA ASP A 257 -13.22 19.40 -35.00
C ASP A 257 -14.73 19.18 -35.18
N TRP A 258 -15.36 18.40 -34.32
CA TRP A 258 -16.80 18.12 -34.35
C TRP A 258 -17.61 18.94 -33.32
N GLY A 259 -16.95 19.95 -32.70
CA GLY A 259 -17.55 20.82 -31.71
C GLY A 259 -17.53 20.27 -30.29
N GLY A 260 -16.73 19.26 -30.01
CA GLY A 260 -16.47 18.74 -28.68
C GLY A 260 -15.35 19.47 -27.94
N THR A 261 -14.92 18.91 -26.83
CA THR A 261 -13.88 19.47 -25.94
C THR A 261 -12.67 18.57 -25.78
N THR A 262 -12.67 17.39 -26.39
CA THR A 262 -11.59 16.42 -26.22
C THR A 262 -10.55 16.59 -27.32
N PRO A 263 -9.27 16.85 -26.99
CA PRO A 263 -8.19 16.90 -27.98
C PRO A 263 -7.88 15.51 -28.54
N PHE A 264 -7.75 15.41 -29.87
CA PHE A 264 -7.35 14.21 -30.59
C PHE A 264 -6.05 14.49 -31.34
N VAL A 265 -5.01 13.75 -31.02
CA VAL A 265 -3.68 13.92 -31.64
C VAL A 265 -3.28 12.63 -32.35
N PRO A 266 -3.16 12.65 -33.69
CA PRO A 266 -2.62 11.53 -34.45
C PRO A 266 -1.11 11.40 -34.20
N VAL A 267 -0.64 10.19 -33.88
CA VAL A 267 0.77 9.94 -33.55
C VAL A 267 1.27 8.63 -34.16
N SER A 268 2.57 8.54 -34.40
CA SER A 268 3.24 7.28 -34.67
C SER A 268 4.43 7.13 -33.74
N ALA A 269 4.32 6.24 -32.75
CA ALA A 269 5.43 5.90 -31.87
C ALA A 269 6.66 5.34 -32.61
N LYS A 270 6.43 4.74 -33.78
CA LYS A 270 7.49 4.14 -34.62
C LYS A 270 8.27 5.17 -35.44
N THR A 271 7.61 6.14 -36.04
CA THR A 271 8.24 7.18 -36.87
C THR A 271 8.60 8.43 -36.09
N GLY A 272 7.98 8.65 -34.93
CA GLY A 272 8.10 9.86 -34.13
C GLY A 272 7.15 10.98 -34.55
N GLU A 273 6.30 10.75 -35.56
CA GLU A 273 5.35 11.73 -36.08
C GLU A 273 4.27 12.07 -35.03
N GLY A 274 3.93 13.36 -34.89
CA GLY A 274 2.89 13.88 -34.00
C GLY A 274 3.23 13.82 -32.49
N ILE A 275 4.43 13.35 -32.11
CA ILE A 275 4.82 13.28 -30.70
C ILE A 275 4.99 14.67 -30.09
N ASP A 276 5.63 15.58 -30.82
CA ASP A 276 5.83 16.96 -30.33
C ASP A 276 4.47 17.67 -30.19
N ASP A 277 3.53 17.46 -31.12
CA ASP A 277 2.17 17.99 -31.06
C ASP A 277 1.41 17.45 -29.81
N LEU A 278 1.58 16.17 -29.50
CA LEU A 278 1.00 15.56 -28.29
C LEU A 278 1.55 16.22 -27.02
N LEU A 279 2.85 16.45 -26.97
CA LEU A 279 3.51 17.06 -25.82
C LEU A 279 3.10 18.53 -25.64
N GLU A 280 2.98 19.28 -26.74
CA GLU A 280 2.46 20.64 -26.73
C GLU A 280 1.00 20.68 -26.25
N MET A 281 0.16 19.75 -26.71
CA MET A 281 -1.23 19.64 -26.27
C MET A 281 -1.35 19.34 -24.78
N ILE A 282 -0.49 18.47 -24.24
CA ILE A 282 -0.43 18.19 -22.80
C ILE A 282 -0.08 19.46 -22.02
N LEU A 283 0.91 20.22 -22.46
CA LEU A 283 1.32 21.47 -21.80
C LEU A 283 0.23 22.52 -21.87
N LEU A 284 -0.45 22.65 -23.00
CA LEU A 284 -1.57 23.58 -23.18
C LEU A 284 -2.75 23.23 -22.26
N THR A 285 -3.13 21.96 -22.21
CA THR A 285 -4.18 21.48 -21.29
C THR A 285 -3.81 21.73 -19.83
N ALA A 286 -2.55 21.52 -19.45
CA ALA A 286 -2.05 21.80 -18.10
C ALA A 286 -2.10 23.31 -17.75
N GLU A 287 -1.83 24.19 -18.72
CA GLU A 287 -1.89 25.63 -18.54
C GLU A 287 -3.35 26.10 -18.33
N VAL A 288 -4.27 25.57 -19.13
CA VAL A 288 -5.72 25.85 -18.98
C VAL A 288 -6.24 25.35 -17.64
N SER A 289 -5.76 24.23 -17.14
CA SER A 289 -6.15 23.64 -15.84
C SER A 289 -5.55 24.38 -14.65
N GLU A 290 -4.67 25.37 -14.84
CA GLU A 290 -4.02 26.16 -13.78
C GLU A 290 -3.45 25.33 -12.64
N LEU A 291 -2.67 24.30 -12.92
CA LEU A 291 -2.14 23.38 -11.93
C LEU A 291 -1.21 24.07 -10.94
N LYS A 292 -1.60 24.11 -9.69
CA LYS A 292 -0.87 24.80 -8.60
C LYS A 292 -0.65 23.88 -7.41
N ALA A 293 0.44 24.09 -6.67
CA ALA A 293 0.71 23.46 -5.37
C ALA A 293 1.58 24.35 -4.51
N ASN A 294 1.50 24.20 -3.19
CA ASN A 294 2.36 24.90 -2.26
C ASN A 294 3.63 24.08 -2.00
N PRO A 295 4.82 24.54 -2.42
CA PRO A 295 6.08 23.81 -2.20
C PRO A 295 6.63 23.95 -0.77
N ASN A 296 6.16 24.94 0.01
CA ASN A 296 6.75 25.32 1.30
C ASN A 296 6.05 24.67 2.51
N ARG A 297 5.23 23.66 2.31
CA ARG A 297 4.58 22.91 3.38
C ARG A 297 5.22 21.53 3.59
N ALA A 298 4.79 20.83 4.64
CA ALA A 298 5.10 19.42 4.83
C ALA A 298 4.74 18.61 3.58
N ALA A 299 5.65 17.74 3.16
CA ALA A 299 5.44 16.97 1.94
C ALA A 299 4.28 15.99 2.10
N ARG A 300 3.41 15.99 1.08
CA ARG A 300 2.38 14.98 0.87
C ARG A 300 2.60 14.33 -0.48
N GLY A 301 2.62 13.02 -0.50
CA GLY A 301 2.78 12.26 -1.73
C GLY A 301 1.94 11.00 -1.73
N LEU A 302 1.90 10.33 -2.87
CA LEU A 302 1.22 9.05 -3.04
C LEU A 302 2.25 7.96 -3.31
N VAL A 303 2.11 6.82 -2.65
CA VAL A 303 2.89 5.62 -2.94
C VAL A 303 2.42 5.03 -4.26
N ILE A 304 3.24 5.16 -5.30
CA ILE A 304 2.95 4.58 -6.61
C ILE A 304 3.22 3.09 -6.59
N GLU A 305 4.40 2.70 -6.10
CA GLU A 305 4.86 1.33 -6.05
C GLU A 305 5.77 1.13 -4.82
N ALA A 306 5.83 -0.08 -4.29
CA ALA A 306 6.71 -0.41 -3.18
C ALA A 306 7.28 -1.82 -3.35
N GLN A 307 8.55 -2.00 -2.97
CA GLN A 307 9.28 -3.25 -3.10
C GLN A 307 10.22 -3.49 -1.91
N LEU A 308 10.61 -4.74 -1.74
CA LEU A 308 11.60 -5.14 -0.74
C LEU A 308 12.90 -5.55 -1.43
N ASP A 309 13.88 -4.66 -1.42
CA ASP A 309 15.22 -4.95 -1.96
C ASP A 309 16.08 -5.65 -0.91
N LYS A 310 16.79 -6.72 -1.31
CA LYS A 310 17.66 -7.51 -0.40
C LYS A 310 18.82 -6.72 0.23
N GLY A 311 19.27 -5.67 -0.45
CA GLY A 311 20.41 -4.85 0.01
C GLY A 311 20.01 -3.53 0.63
N LYS A 312 18.93 -2.92 0.12
CA LYS A 312 18.47 -1.57 0.51
C LYS A 312 17.34 -1.61 1.55
N GLY A 313 16.67 -2.77 1.71
CA GLY A 313 15.46 -2.92 2.54
C GLY A 313 14.20 -2.43 1.83
N PRO A 314 13.19 -1.93 2.57
CA PRO A 314 11.99 -1.36 1.98
C PRO A 314 12.31 -0.14 1.12
N VAL A 315 11.80 -0.16 -0.11
CA VAL A 315 11.95 0.90 -1.11
C VAL A 315 10.57 1.25 -1.62
N ALA A 316 10.24 2.53 -1.68
CA ALA A 316 8.97 2.99 -2.22
C ALA A 316 9.19 4.10 -3.25
N THR A 317 8.47 4.02 -4.36
CA THR A 317 8.37 5.09 -5.35
C THR A 317 7.20 5.99 -4.99
N ILE A 318 7.49 7.24 -4.71
CA ILE A 318 6.52 8.24 -4.27
C ILE A 318 6.38 9.32 -5.33
N LEU A 319 5.14 9.66 -5.65
CA LEU A 319 4.82 10.88 -6.39
C LEU A 319 4.51 11.98 -5.37
N VAL A 320 5.35 12.98 -5.29
CA VAL A 320 5.10 14.14 -4.43
C VAL A 320 3.99 14.97 -5.05
N GLN A 321 2.89 15.18 -4.31
CA GLN A 321 1.74 15.96 -4.77
C GLN A 321 1.80 17.41 -4.28
N LYS A 322 2.15 17.60 -3.01
CA LYS A 322 2.21 18.90 -2.33
C LYS A 322 3.43 18.94 -1.42
N GLY A 323 3.93 20.16 -1.15
CA GLY A 323 5.10 20.34 -0.31
C GLY A 323 6.39 19.91 -0.98
N THR A 324 7.48 19.92 -0.22
CA THR A 324 8.79 19.46 -0.67
C THR A 324 9.33 18.42 0.31
N LEU A 325 9.65 17.25 -0.20
CA LEU A 325 10.24 16.16 0.58
C LEU A 325 11.77 16.31 0.60
N HIS A 326 12.37 16.21 1.78
CA HIS A 326 13.81 16.32 1.97
C HIS A 326 14.42 15.02 2.53
N VAL A 327 15.68 14.80 2.21
CA VAL A 327 16.46 13.76 2.88
C VAL A 327 16.62 14.14 4.34
N GLY A 328 16.20 13.24 5.23
CA GLY A 328 16.21 13.47 6.67
C GLY A 328 14.83 13.70 7.28
N ASP A 329 13.79 13.92 6.48
CA ASP A 329 12.43 14.08 6.97
C ASP A 329 11.92 12.79 7.61
N PHE A 330 11.10 12.94 8.65
CA PHE A 330 10.34 11.83 9.21
C PHE A 330 9.07 11.66 8.39
N ILE A 331 8.77 10.45 8.02
CA ILE A 331 7.67 10.12 7.11
C ILE A 331 6.80 9.01 7.67
N ALA A 332 5.53 9.06 7.33
CA ALA A 332 4.62 7.95 7.51
C ALA A 332 3.83 7.71 6.21
N ALA A 333 3.63 6.45 5.86
CA ALA A 333 2.83 5.99 4.74
C ALA A 333 1.95 4.84 5.23
N GLY A 334 0.65 5.08 5.36
CA GLY A 334 -0.27 4.12 5.94
C GLY A 334 0.18 3.63 7.32
N ALA A 335 0.38 2.33 7.46
CA ALA A 335 0.87 1.70 8.69
C ALA A 335 2.38 1.83 8.91
N CYS A 336 3.13 2.24 7.87
CA CYS A 336 4.58 2.29 7.89
C CYS A 336 5.08 3.68 8.27
N ASN A 337 6.12 3.76 9.07
CA ASN A 337 6.82 5.01 9.38
C ASN A 337 8.32 4.83 9.22
N GLY A 338 9.03 5.94 9.11
CA GLY A 338 10.48 5.90 8.95
C GLY A 338 11.10 7.29 8.79
N LYS A 339 12.36 7.30 8.41
CA LYS A 339 13.11 8.52 8.11
C LYS A 339 13.75 8.40 6.73
N VAL A 340 13.57 9.40 5.88
CA VAL A 340 14.15 9.42 4.54
C VAL A 340 15.68 9.39 4.65
N ARG A 341 16.29 8.26 4.34
CA ARG A 341 17.76 8.08 4.36
C ARG A 341 18.40 8.52 3.05
N ALA A 342 17.73 8.24 1.95
CA ALA A 342 18.15 8.65 0.62
C ALA A 342 16.94 8.71 -0.30
N MET A 343 17.03 9.59 -1.31
CA MET A 343 16.08 9.68 -2.41
C MET A 343 16.83 9.55 -3.72
N MET A 344 16.20 8.89 -4.69
CA MET A 344 16.71 8.77 -6.06
C MET A 344 15.66 9.24 -7.04
N ASP A 345 16.09 9.90 -8.11
CA ASP A 345 15.21 10.27 -9.22
C ASP A 345 14.95 9.07 -10.15
N ASP A 346 14.13 9.28 -11.18
CA ASP A 346 13.80 8.31 -12.22
C ASP A 346 15.01 7.79 -13.02
N LYS A 347 16.17 8.47 -12.92
CA LYS A 347 17.44 8.09 -13.55
C LYS A 347 18.41 7.42 -12.59
N GLY A 348 17.96 7.11 -11.36
CA GLY A 348 18.77 6.47 -10.32
C GLY A 348 19.82 7.40 -9.68
N ARG A 349 19.73 8.72 -9.87
CA ARG A 349 20.65 9.70 -9.27
C ARG A 349 20.14 10.13 -7.91
N ARG A 350 21.05 10.29 -6.96
CA ARG A 350 20.69 10.79 -5.62
C ARG A 350 20.25 12.25 -5.68
N VAL A 351 19.09 12.53 -5.10
CA VAL A 351 18.55 13.88 -4.94
C VAL A 351 18.38 14.21 -3.46
N LYS A 352 18.51 15.49 -3.10
CA LYS A 352 18.37 15.94 -1.71
C LYS A 352 16.95 16.38 -1.37
N GLN A 353 16.20 16.81 -2.37
CA GLN A 353 14.84 17.31 -2.24
C GLN A 353 14.01 16.93 -3.47
N ALA A 354 12.71 16.78 -3.27
CA ALA A 354 11.72 16.52 -4.31
C ALA A 354 10.51 17.41 -4.09
N GLY A 355 10.24 18.29 -5.04
CA GLY A 355 9.07 19.18 -5.03
C GLY A 355 7.82 18.55 -5.63
N PRO A 356 6.71 19.30 -5.72
CA PRO A 356 5.46 18.84 -6.31
C PRO A 356 5.62 18.26 -7.72
N SER A 357 4.83 17.25 -8.05
CA SER A 357 4.81 16.52 -9.31
C SER A 357 6.12 15.77 -9.64
N THR A 358 6.99 15.57 -8.67
CA THR A 358 8.26 14.84 -8.88
C THR A 358 8.15 13.43 -8.33
N PRO A 359 8.36 12.39 -9.17
CA PRO A 359 8.48 11.02 -8.70
C PRO A 359 9.88 10.79 -8.11
N VAL A 360 9.93 10.14 -6.95
CA VAL A 360 11.20 9.79 -6.30
C VAL A 360 11.12 8.42 -5.65
N GLU A 361 12.19 7.67 -5.76
CA GLU A 361 12.41 6.43 -5.02
C GLU A 361 13.00 6.78 -3.66
N ILE A 362 12.34 6.38 -2.57
CA ILE A 362 12.78 6.66 -1.20
C ILE A 362 13.26 5.40 -0.50
N LEU A 363 14.26 5.60 0.36
CA LEU A 363 14.83 4.59 1.24
C LEU A 363 14.70 5.06 2.69
N GLY A 364 14.32 4.15 3.58
CA GLY A 364 14.32 4.44 5.02
C GLY A 364 12.99 4.23 5.74
N LEU A 365 11.97 3.70 5.05
CA LEU A 365 10.76 3.18 5.70
C LEU A 365 11.10 1.95 6.54
N GLY A 366 10.33 1.73 7.61
CA GLY A 366 10.50 0.57 8.48
C GLY A 366 9.97 -0.73 7.88
N ASP A 367 8.97 -0.63 7.00
CA ASP A 367 8.35 -1.74 6.30
C ASP A 367 7.90 -1.29 4.91
N VAL A 368 7.40 -2.22 4.10
CA VAL A 368 6.89 -1.95 2.74
C VAL A 368 5.46 -1.42 2.84
N PRO A 369 5.20 -0.15 2.44
CA PRO A 369 3.85 0.40 2.44
C PRO A 369 3.00 -0.21 1.33
N ASN A 370 1.68 -0.13 1.46
CA ASN A 370 0.80 -0.51 0.36
C ASN A 370 0.82 0.55 -0.74
N ALA A 371 0.75 0.09 -1.97
CA ALA A 371 0.65 0.99 -3.11
C ALA A 371 -0.71 1.72 -3.10
N GLY A 372 -0.71 3.03 -3.33
CA GLY A 372 -1.88 3.90 -3.21
C GLY A 372 -2.08 4.54 -1.84
N GLU A 373 -1.26 4.21 -0.84
CA GLU A 373 -1.30 4.92 0.45
C GLU A 373 -0.70 6.32 0.34
N VAL A 374 -1.24 7.22 1.14
CA VAL A 374 -0.72 8.60 1.22
C VAL A 374 0.48 8.64 2.14
N LEU A 375 1.57 9.21 1.63
CA LEU A 375 2.76 9.52 2.42
C LEU A 375 2.68 10.96 2.91
N MET A 376 3.01 11.18 4.17
CA MET A 376 3.16 12.49 4.76
C MET A 376 4.51 12.64 5.46
N SER A 377 5.08 13.85 5.40
CA SER A 377 6.27 14.21 6.18
C SER A 377 5.89 14.92 7.47
N PHE A 378 6.67 14.70 8.52
CA PHE A 378 6.48 15.24 9.86
C PHE A 378 7.80 15.86 10.37
N GLU A 379 7.70 16.78 11.32
CA GLU A 379 8.87 17.35 11.95
C GLU A 379 9.56 16.37 12.92
N ASN A 380 8.78 15.51 13.56
CA ASN A 380 9.23 14.61 14.61
C ASN A 380 8.89 13.14 14.33
N ASP A 381 9.78 12.22 14.75
CA ASP A 381 9.55 10.76 14.70
C ASP A 381 8.32 10.34 15.50
N LYS A 382 8.01 11.03 16.60
CA LYS A 382 6.85 10.73 17.44
C LYS A 382 5.53 10.98 16.71
N GLU A 383 5.42 12.07 15.98
CA GLU A 383 4.24 12.41 15.17
C GLU A 383 4.03 11.40 14.04
N ALA A 384 5.10 11.04 13.33
CA ALA A 384 5.04 10.02 12.28
C ALA A 384 4.58 8.66 12.83
N LYS A 385 5.05 8.26 14.01
CA LYS A 385 4.61 7.02 14.67
C LYS A 385 3.16 7.08 15.14
N ASN A 386 2.74 8.22 15.69
CA ASN A 386 1.36 8.40 16.13
C ASN A 386 0.41 8.34 14.93
N PHE A 387 0.77 8.97 13.83
CA PHE A 387 -0.01 8.90 12.58
C PHE A 387 -0.14 7.46 12.07
N ALA A 388 0.96 6.71 11.99
CA ALA A 388 0.92 5.31 11.57
C ALA A 388 0.09 4.44 12.52
N ALA A 389 0.18 4.66 13.83
CA ALA A 389 -0.60 3.95 14.83
C ALA A 389 -2.12 4.27 14.73
N ALA A 390 -2.47 5.53 14.51
CA ALA A 390 -3.85 5.96 14.29
C ALA A 390 -4.44 5.30 13.03
N PHE A 391 -3.68 5.26 11.94
CA PHE A 391 -4.09 4.60 10.70
C PHE A 391 -4.35 3.09 10.88
N VAL A 392 -3.47 2.39 11.61
CA VAL A 392 -3.66 0.96 11.95
C VAL A 392 -4.92 0.74 12.78
N SER A 393 -5.15 1.61 13.78
CA SER A 393 -6.33 1.55 14.66
C SER A 393 -7.62 1.75 13.87
N GLU A 394 -7.66 2.75 13.00
CA GLU A 394 -8.82 3.05 12.16
C GLU A 394 -9.14 1.92 11.18
N ASN A 395 -8.12 1.38 10.49
CA ASN A 395 -8.29 0.22 9.61
C ASN A 395 -8.80 -1.01 10.37
N LYS A 396 -8.30 -1.26 11.58
CA LYS A 396 -8.76 -2.37 12.42
C LYS A 396 -10.23 -2.19 12.81
N ASN A 397 -10.64 -0.98 13.19
CA ASN A 397 -12.02 -0.68 13.54
C ASN A 397 -12.95 -0.86 12.33
N ARG A 398 -12.56 -0.38 11.14
CA ARG A 398 -13.31 -0.56 9.90
C ARG A 398 -13.49 -2.04 9.55
N LEU A 399 -12.43 -2.85 9.65
CA LEU A 399 -12.51 -4.30 9.43
C LEU A 399 -13.43 -5.00 10.44
N LEU A 400 -13.43 -4.56 11.71
CA LEU A 400 -14.32 -5.09 12.73
C LEU A 400 -15.79 -4.74 12.46
N GLU A 401 -16.07 -3.54 11.96
CA GLU A 401 -17.41 -3.10 11.58
C GLU A 401 -17.92 -3.88 10.35
N GLU A 402 -17.08 -4.04 9.33
CA GLU A 402 -17.40 -4.86 8.15
C GLU A 402 -17.66 -6.32 8.50
N THR A 403 -16.91 -6.86 9.48
CA THR A 403 -17.07 -8.24 9.94
C THR A 403 -18.34 -8.40 10.77
N LYS A 404 -18.70 -7.41 11.62
CA LYS A 404 -19.94 -7.43 12.38
C LYS A 404 -21.18 -7.42 11.47
N GLY A 405 -21.11 -6.71 10.34
CA GLY A 405 -22.19 -6.69 9.33
C GLY A 405 -22.38 -8.02 8.58
N LYS A 406 -21.36 -8.86 8.56
CA LYS A 406 -21.38 -10.16 7.83
C LYS A 406 -21.79 -11.36 8.70
N LEU A 407 -21.84 -11.23 10.01
CA LEU A 407 -22.25 -12.27 10.97
C LEU A 407 -23.78 -12.23 11.17
N SER A 408 -24.57 -12.59 10.17
CA SER A 408 -25.98 -12.90 10.31
C SER A 408 -26.18 -14.42 10.25
N LEU A 409 -27.27 -14.91 10.84
CA LEU A 409 -27.63 -16.34 10.82
C LEU A 409 -27.85 -16.86 9.38
N ASP A 410 -28.28 -16.00 8.45
CA ASP A 410 -28.45 -16.34 7.04
C ASP A 410 -27.10 -16.68 6.37
N ASN A 411 -26.04 -15.90 6.69
CA ASN A 411 -24.69 -16.18 6.20
C ASN A 411 -24.06 -17.46 6.79
N LEU A 412 -24.55 -17.94 7.94
CA LEU A 412 -24.10 -19.19 8.54
C LEU A 412 -24.61 -20.40 7.70
N PHE A 413 -25.81 -20.33 7.15
CA PHE A 413 -26.35 -21.36 6.25
C PHE A 413 -25.59 -21.39 4.91
N ASP A 414 -25.23 -20.22 4.37
CA ASP A 414 -24.41 -20.14 3.17
C ASP A 414 -22.98 -20.68 3.42
N GLN A 415 -22.41 -20.46 4.60
CA GLN A 415 -21.12 -21.06 4.99
C GLN A 415 -21.18 -22.58 5.17
N ILE A 416 -22.31 -23.13 5.62
CA ILE A 416 -22.49 -24.59 5.74
C ILE A 416 -22.63 -25.23 4.36
N GLN A 417 -23.32 -24.58 3.42
CA GLN A 417 -23.36 -25.04 2.02
C GLN A 417 -22.00 -24.91 1.31
N ALA A 418 -21.20 -23.90 1.67
CA ALA A 418 -19.84 -23.73 1.16
C ALA A 418 -18.83 -24.77 1.72
N SER A 419 -19.20 -25.58 2.71
CA SER A 419 -18.31 -26.59 3.30
C SER A 419 -18.04 -27.80 2.37
N ASP A 420 -18.80 -27.96 1.29
CA ASP A 420 -18.58 -29.00 0.28
C ASP A 420 -17.72 -28.52 -0.91
N LEU A 421 -17.34 -27.21 -0.93
CA LEU A 421 -16.52 -26.66 -2.00
C LEU A 421 -15.05 -27.08 -1.83
N LYS A 422 -14.42 -27.47 -2.93
CA LYS A 422 -12.98 -27.74 -2.95
C LYS A 422 -12.22 -26.40 -2.85
N GLU A 423 -11.32 -26.26 -1.89
CA GLU A 423 -10.48 -25.09 -1.74
C GLU A 423 -9.11 -25.33 -2.39
N LEU A 424 -8.64 -24.34 -3.18
CA LEU A 424 -7.27 -24.29 -3.67
C LEU A 424 -6.52 -23.19 -2.91
N PRO A 425 -5.78 -23.54 -1.84
CA PRO A 425 -5.04 -22.56 -1.06
C PRO A 425 -3.74 -22.16 -1.77
N LEU A 426 -3.50 -20.85 -1.86
CA LEU A 426 -2.34 -20.28 -2.54
C LEU A 426 -1.60 -19.30 -1.63
N ILE A 427 -0.28 -19.22 -1.79
CA ILE A 427 0.58 -18.16 -1.27
C ILE A 427 1.17 -17.42 -2.45
N VAL A 428 1.03 -16.08 -2.49
CA VAL A 428 1.52 -15.25 -3.58
C VAL A 428 2.70 -14.41 -3.11
N LYS A 429 3.82 -14.51 -3.81
CA LYS A 429 5.00 -13.65 -3.60
C LYS A 429 5.34 -12.95 -4.90
N ALA A 430 5.56 -11.65 -4.86
CA ALA A 430 5.96 -10.88 -6.03
C ALA A 430 7.09 -9.90 -5.69
N ASP A 431 7.67 -9.32 -6.72
CA ASP A 431 8.75 -8.32 -6.61
C ASP A 431 8.24 -6.98 -6.06
N VAL A 432 7.03 -6.57 -6.44
CA VAL A 432 6.42 -5.29 -6.03
C VAL A 432 4.99 -5.50 -5.49
N GLN A 433 4.54 -4.55 -4.68
CA GLN A 433 3.23 -4.62 -4.00
C GLN A 433 2.06 -4.65 -4.99
N GLY A 434 2.12 -3.85 -6.05
CA GLY A 434 1.08 -3.83 -7.08
C GLY A 434 0.95 -5.16 -7.83
N SER A 435 2.07 -5.86 -8.07
CA SER A 435 2.05 -7.20 -8.67
C SER A 435 1.42 -8.24 -7.73
N VAL A 436 1.69 -8.18 -6.42
CA VAL A 436 1.01 -9.05 -5.44
C VAL A 436 -0.50 -8.86 -5.51
N GLU A 437 -0.95 -7.61 -5.52
CA GLU A 437 -2.37 -7.25 -5.59
C GLU A 437 -3.03 -7.76 -6.88
N ALA A 438 -2.39 -7.51 -8.03
CA ALA A 438 -2.88 -7.92 -9.33
C ALA A 438 -2.99 -9.44 -9.47
N VAL A 439 -1.95 -10.17 -9.10
CA VAL A 439 -1.95 -11.65 -9.14
C VAL A 439 -3.02 -12.19 -8.20
N LYS A 440 -3.10 -11.70 -6.96
CA LYS A 440 -4.10 -12.12 -5.99
C LYS A 440 -5.53 -11.91 -6.52
N GLN A 441 -5.84 -10.73 -7.03
CA GLN A 441 -7.17 -10.41 -7.57
C GLN A 441 -7.52 -11.28 -8.78
N SER A 442 -6.56 -11.48 -9.69
CA SER A 442 -6.78 -12.29 -10.89
C SER A 442 -7.00 -13.76 -10.56
N LEU A 443 -6.26 -14.32 -9.60
CA LEU A 443 -6.42 -15.72 -9.20
C LEU A 443 -7.71 -15.94 -8.43
N VAL A 444 -8.12 -15.02 -7.56
CA VAL A 444 -9.41 -15.12 -6.84
C VAL A 444 -10.59 -15.03 -7.79
N LYS A 445 -10.51 -14.26 -8.88
CA LYS A 445 -11.56 -14.19 -9.92
C LYS A 445 -11.78 -15.52 -10.66
N LEU A 446 -10.83 -16.45 -10.64
CA LEU A 446 -10.99 -17.78 -11.24
C LEU A 446 -11.92 -18.70 -10.45
N SER A 447 -12.23 -18.35 -9.20
CA SER A 447 -13.13 -19.15 -8.35
C SER A 447 -14.47 -19.38 -9.03
N ASN A 448 -14.98 -20.60 -8.94
CA ASN A 448 -16.27 -21.01 -9.46
C ASN A 448 -17.11 -21.72 -8.38
N GLU A 449 -18.27 -22.24 -8.75
CA GLU A 449 -19.20 -22.93 -7.83
C GLU A 449 -18.66 -24.25 -7.26
N GLU A 450 -17.59 -24.81 -7.82
CA GLU A 450 -17.03 -26.11 -7.43
C GLU A 450 -15.67 -26.00 -6.74
N VAL A 451 -14.85 -24.98 -7.15
CA VAL A 451 -13.51 -24.76 -6.61
C VAL A 451 -13.32 -23.29 -6.26
N VAL A 452 -12.95 -23.02 -5.01
CA VAL A 452 -12.65 -21.66 -4.53
C VAL A 452 -11.14 -21.48 -4.40
N VAL A 453 -10.60 -20.48 -5.08
CA VAL A 453 -9.20 -20.07 -4.94
C VAL A 453 -9.08 -19.17 -3.73
N ARG A 454 -8.29 -19.60 -2.74
CA ARG A 454 -8.07 -18.86 -1.50
C ARG A 454 -6.62 -18.46 -1.35
N VAL A 455 -6.33 -17.16 -1.46
CA VAL A 455 -4.99 -16.65 -1.18
C VAL A 455 -4.85 -16.45 0.33
N ILE A 456 -4.06 -17.32 0.96
CA ILE A 456 -3.83 -17.33 2.42
C ILE A 456 -2.89 -16.19 2.80
N HIS A 457 -1.83 -16.02 2.03
CA HIS A 457 -0.82 -14.98 2.29
C HIS A 457 -0.33 -14.37 0.98
N GLY A 458 -0.12 -13.06 1.00
CA GLY A 458 0.50 -12.31 -0.10
C GLY A 458 1.57 -11.40 0.45
N GLY A 459 2.74 -11.37 -0.18
CA GLY A 459 3.84 -10.52 0.28
C GLY A 459 4.85 -10.20 -0.80
N VAL A 460 5.62 -9.16 -0.54
CA VAL A 460 6.65 -8.65 -1.44
C VAL A 460 8.01 -9.25 -1.08
N GLY A 461 8.84 -9.46 -2.09
CA GLY A 461 10.21 -9.95 -1.95
C GLY A 461 10.38 -11.43 -2.22
N ALA A 462 11.58 -11.95 -1.96
CA ALA A 462 11.94 -13.35 -2.20
C ALA A 462 11.10 -14.31 -1.34
N ILE A 463 10.90 -15.52 -1.85
CA ILE A 463 10.25 -16.59 -1.09
C ILE A 463 11.25 -17.08 -0.03
N ASN A 464 10.82 -17.05 1.24
CA ASN A 464 11.63 -17.42 2.40
C ASN A 464 11.14 -18.70 3.07
N GLU A 465 11.87 -19.16 4.10
CA GLU A 465 11.54 -20.38 4.85
C GLU A 465 10.17 -20.32 5.53
N SER A 466 9.76 -19.13 6.04
CA SER A 466 8.47 -18.96 6.68
C SER A 466 7.31 -19.13 5.70
N ASP A 467 7.48 -18.68 4.45
CA ASP A 467 6.49 -18.87 3.39
C ASP A 467 6.32 -20.35 3.08
N VAL A 468 7.43 -21.11 3.01
CA VAL A 468 7.41 -22.56 2.75
C VAL A 468 6.77 -23.31 3.91
N SER A 469 7.10 -22.96 5.15
CA SER A 469 6.50 -23.57 6.35
C SER A 469 5.01 -23.32 6.43
N LEU A 470 4.57 -22.11 6.08
CA LEU A 470 3.14 -21.78 6.00
C LEU A 470 2.45 -22.58 4.89
N ALA A 471 3.08 -22.73 3.73
CA ALA A 471 2.55 -23.53 2.63
C ALA A 471 2.42 -25.01 3.00
N ALA A 472 3.42 -25.59 3.63
CA ALA A 472 3.39 -26.97 4.10
C ALA A 472 2.26 -27.21 5.11
N THR A 473 2.07 -26.30 6.08
CA THR A 473 1.03 -26.41 7.09
C THR A 473 -0.38 -26.25 6.51
N SER A 474 -0.53 -25.41 5.51
CA SER A 474 -1.82 -25.08 4.88
C SER A 474 -2.11 -25.89 3.63
N ASN A 475 -1.23 -26.81 3.23
CA ASN A 475 -1.28 -27.54 1.96
C ASN A 475 -1.43 -26.59 0.75
N ALA A 476 -0.74 -25.46 0.77
CA ALA A 476 -0.86 -24.42 -0.22
C ALA A 476 0.26 -24.50 -1.28
N ILE A 477 -0.06 -24.05 -2.50
CA ILE A 477 0.91 -23.87 -3.58
C ILE A 477 1.51 -22.47 -3.46
N ILE A 478 2.83 -22.35 -3.61
CA ILE A 478 3.50 -21.06 -3.63
C ILE A 478 3.64 -20.58 -5.08
N ILE A 479 3.09 -19.41 -5.35
CA ILE A 479 3.21 -18.71 -6.63
C ILE A 479 4.17 -17.54 -6.46
N GLY A 480 5.34 -17.64 -7.10
CA GLY A 480 6.33 -16.58 -7.17
C GLY A 480 6.24 -15.82 -8.50
N PHE A 481 5.91 -14.54 -8.44
CA PHE A 481 5.85 -13.68 -9.62
C PHE A 481 7.06 -12.76 -9.67
N ASN A 482 7.90 -12.95 -10.68
CA ASN A 482 9.17 -12.23 -10.89
C ASN A 482 10.16 -12.27 -9.71
N VAL A 483 9.99 -13.24 -8.81
CA VAL A 483 10.86 -13.48 -7.64
C VAL A 483 11.50 -14.85 -7.70
N ARG A 484 12.50 -15.07 -6.85
CA ARG A 484 13.16 -16.36 -6.69
C ARG A 484 13.17 -16.76 -5.22
N PRO A 485 13.11 -18.07 -4.93
CA PRO A 485 13.28 -18.56 -3.57
C PRO A 485 14.72 -18.35 -3.10
N ASP A 486 14.89 -18.17 -1.80
CA ASP A 486 16.19 -18.25 -1.17
C ASP A 486 16.69 -19.71 -1.21
N ALA A 487 18.00 -19.91 -1.10
CA ALA A 487 18.57 -21.25 -1.21
C ALA A 487 18.03 -22.22 -0.15
N THR A 488 17.85 -21.74 1.08
CA THR A 488 17.26 -22.49 2.20
C THR A 488 15.78 -22.78 1.98
N ALA A 489 15.02 -21.81 1.49
CA ALA A 489 13.60 -21.97 1.16
C ALA A 489 13.39 -23.02 0.05
N LYS A 490 14.29 -23.06 -0.96
CA LYS A 490 14.21 -24.06 -2.03
C LYS A 490 14.44 -25.47 -1.48
N GLN A 491 15.46 -25.66 -0.64
CA GLN A 491 15.75 -26.97 -0.01
C GLN A 491 14.59 -27.41 0.89
N LEU A 492 14.02 -26.50 1.67
CA LEU A 492 12.90 -26.81 2.55
C LEU A 492 11.65 -27.19 1.73
N ALA A 493 11.37 -26.48 0.63
CA ALA A 493 10.25 -26.82 -0.25
C ALA A 493 10.38 -28.22 -0.86
N GLU A 494 11.59 -28.63 -1.24
CA GLU A 494 11.88 -29.98 -1.73
C GLU A 494 11.71 -31.04 -0.62
N GLN A 495 12.10 -30.74 0.63
CA GLN A 495 11.95 -31.65 1.78
C GLN A 495 10.50 -31.82 2.22
N GLU A 496 9.74 -30.72 2.29
CA GLU A 496 8.34 -30.71 2.71
C GLU A 496 7.36 -31.06 1.57
N GLY A 497 7.85 -31.21 0.33
CA GLY A 497 7.03 -31.53 -0.83
C GLY A 497 6.07 -30.39 -1.25
N VAL A 498 6.43 -29.13 -0.95
CA VAL A 498 5.65 -27.95 -1.31
C VAL A 498 5.82 -27.63 -2.79
N ASP A 499 4.71 -27.50 -3.52
CA ASP A 499 4.72 -27.07 -4.93
C ASP A 499 5.05 -25.57 -5.01
N LEU A 500 6.17 -25.26 -5.67
CA LEU A 500 6.69 -23.92 -5.82
C LEU A 500 6.79 -23.58 -7.29
N ARG A 501 5.98 -22.64 -7.75
CA ARG A 501 5.88 -22.24 -9.15
C ARG A 501 6.30 -20.80 -9.35
N LEU A 502 7.14 -20.57 -10.36
CA LEU A 502 7.75 -19.28 -10.64
C LEU A 502 7.32 -18.78 -12.02
N TYR A 503 6.78 -17.57 -12.07
CA TYR A 503 6.28 -16.95 -13.28
C TYR A 503 6.91 -15.57 -13.50
N ARG A 504 7.02 -15.17 -14.76
CA ARG A 504 7.42 -13.82 -15.17
C ARG A 504 6.32 -13.07 -15.90
N VAL A 505 5.32 -13.78 -16.39
CA VAL A 505 4.17 -13.26 -17.11
C VAL A 505 2.91 -13.74 -16.42
N ILE A 506 2.00 -12.83 -16.11
CA ILE A 506 0.80 -13.12 -15.31
C ILE A 506 -0.13 -14.13 -15.98
N TYR A 507 -0.20 -14.14 -17.31
CA TYR A 507 -1.03 -15.10 -18.07
C TYR A 507 -0.67 -16.56 -17.75
N GLN A 508 0.63 -16.86 -17.66
CA GLN A 508 1.09 -18.22 -17.36
C GLN A 508 0.65 -18.69 -15.97
N ALA A 509 0.66 -17.75 -14.99
CA ALA A 509 0.19 -18.07 -13.65
C ALA A 509 -1.33 -18.33 -13.62
N ILE A 510 -2.10 -17.57 -14.38
CA ILE A 510 -3.56 -17.74 -14.51
C ILE A 510 -3.88 -19.06 -15.18
N GLU A 511 -3.26 -19.37 -16.31
CA GLU A 511 -3.46 -20.62 -17.07
C GLU A 511 -3.12 -21.87 -16.24
N ASP A 512 -2.02 -21.85 -15.51
CA ASP A 512 -1.59 -22.98 -14.68
C ASP A 512 -2.50 -23.20 -13.48
N VAL A 513 -3.00 -22.13 -12.85
CA VAL A 513 -3.97 -22.24 -11.75
C VAL A 513 -5.31 -22.71 -12.27
N GLU A 514 -5.77 -22.23 -13.41
CA GLU A 514 -7.00 -22.71 -14.07
C GLU A 514 -6.88 -24.20 -14.42
N ALA A 515 -5.73 -24.64 -14.93
CA ALA A 515 -5.48 -26.05 -15.20
C ALA A 515 -5.47 -26.90 -13.91
N ALA A 516 -4.89 -26.39 -12.82
CA ALA A 516 -4.92 -27.04 -11.52
C ALA A 516 -6.34 -27.18 -10.97
N MET A 517 -7.17 -26.13 -11.09
CA MET A 517 -8.59 -26.17 -10.70
C MET A 517 -9.36 -27.23 -11.50
N LYS A 518 -9.17 -27.28 -12.83
CA LYS A 518 -9.78 -28.31 -13.68
C LYS A 518 -9.37 -29.72 -13.27
N GLY A 519 -8.12 -29.90 -12.85
CA GLY A 519 -7.63 -31.20 -12.33
C GLY A 519 -8.21 -31.60 -10.97
N MET A 520 -8.79 -30.66 -10.22
CA MET A 520 -9.46 -30.92 -8.94
C MET A 520 -10.94 -31.35 -9.11
N LEU A 521 -11.54 -31.11 -10.29
CA LEU A 521 -12.92 -31.45 -10.55
C LEU A 521 -13.11 -32.98 -10.61
N ASP A 522 -14.27 -33.45 -10.15
CA ASP A 522 -14.62 -34.85 -10.30
C ASP A 522 -14.93 -35.15 -11.76
N PRO A 523 -14.55 -36.34 -12.27
CA PRO A 523 -14.81 -36.68 -13.65
C PRO A 523 -16.34 -36.81 -13.87
N VAL A 524 -16.86 -36.02 -14.80
CA VAL A 524 -18.24 -36.14 -15.25
C VAL A 524 -18.30 -37.28 -16.25
N PHE A 525 -19.05 -38.34 -15.92
CA PHE A 525 -19.28 -39.47 -16.81
C PHE A 525 -20.49 -39.16 -17.67
N GLU A 526 -20.30 -39.12 -18.98
CA GLU A 526 -21.37 -39.03 -19.96
C GLU A 526 -21.63 -40.44 -20.52
N GLU A 527 -22.86 -40.96 -20.36
CA GLU A 527 -23.24 -42.19 -20.97
C GLU A 527 -23.46 -41.98 -22.47
N LYS A 528 -22.51 -42.45 -23.28
CA LYS A 528 -22.64 -42.44 -24.73
C LYS A 528 -22.98 -43.84 -25.22
N VAL A 529 -24.17 -44.01 -25.82
CA VAL A 529 -24.54 -45.24 -26.46
C VAL A 529 -23.65 -45.49 -27.67
N ILE A 530 -22.70 -46.43 -27.55
CA ILE A 530 -21.75 -46.79 -28.61
C ILE A 530 -22.22 -47.91 -29.52
N GLY A 531 -23.34 -48.56 -29.16
CA GLY A 531 -23.94 -49.59 -29.98
C GLY A 531 -25.17 -50.24 -29.33
N HIS A 532 -25.91 -50.94 -30.12
CA HIS A 532 -27.05 -51.77 -29.67
C HIS A 532 -26.74 -53.24 -29.94
N ALA A 533 -27.06 -54.12 -28.99
CA ALA A 533 -26.94 -55.55 -29.15
C ALA A 533 -28.31 -56.16 -28.94
N GLU A 534 -28.75 -56.98 -29.90
CA GLU A 534 -29.98 -57.74 -29.81
C GLU A 534 -29.69 -59.16 -29.33
N VAL A 535 -30.32 -59.54 -28.20
CA VAL A 535 -30.20 -60.92 -27.68
C VAL A 535 -31.05 -61.83 -28.54
N ARG A 536 -30.42 -62.63 -29.41
CA ARG A 536 -31.15 -63.57 -30.31
C ARG A 536 -31.51 -64.90 -29.65
N GLN A 537 -30.78 -65.35 -28.62
CA GLN A 537 -31.04 -66.59 -27.96
C GLN A 537 -30.45 -66.62 -26.54
N LEU A 538 -31.21 -67.16 -25.58
CA LEU A 538 -30.78 -67.38 -24.20
C LEU A 538 -30.43 -68.85 -24.01
N PHE A 539 -29.20 -69.17 -23.63
CA PHE A 539 -28.78 -70.50 -23.25
C PHE A 539 -28.77 -70.65 -21.72
N LYS A 540 -29.53 -71.64 -21.19
CA LYS A 540 -29.39 -71.96 -19.76
C LYS A 540 -28.19 -72.88 -19.60
N ALA A 541 -27.13 -72.43 -18.98
CA ALA A 541 -26.07 -73.26 -18.49
C ALA A 541 -26.52 -73.93 -17.20
N SER A 542 -26.70 -75.27 -17.26
CA SER A 542 -26.98 -76.07 -16.06
C SER A 542 -25.69 -76.17 -15.23
N GLY A 543 -25.69 -75.55 -14.10
CA GLY A 543 -24.70 -75.79 -13.05
C GLY A 543 -23.66 -74.63 -12.83
N ILE A 544 -24.10 -73.59 -12.15
CA ILE A 544 -23.35 -72.92 -11.09
C ILE A 544 -24.40 -72.49 -10.06
#